data_f27ed450b6231e6b8b04594df7d4dd2f
#
_entry.id   f27ed450b6231e6b8b04594df7d4dd2f
#
_cell.length_a   1.000
_cell.length_b   1.000
_cell.length_c   1.000
_cell.angle_alpha   90.00
_cell.angle_beta   90.00
_cell.angle_gamma   90.00
#
_symmetry.space_group_name_H-M   'P 1'
#
loop_
_entity.id
_entity.type
_entity.pdbx_description
1 polymer ?
#
loop_
_entity_poly.entity_id
_entity_poly.type
_entity_poly.pdbx_seq_one_letter_code
_entity_poly.pdbx_strand_id
1 'polypeptide(L)'
;MTARLRMPFRSLSADNFISRGSAGQVFAINENVVFKCPTIFENPVRAQAEEMKESIKKLENEKAICQILMKRWHPNIVCGLLCIPEGIFLHRQEMTLETCIERSQISAISASTQERWIQQITSALAWIEHLGYAHGDLRPANIFLGSMEEVRLGDFDATVKRGEQLVVASEPFCKMDEDFEPPLAGPLSEQFSLASCIYTIRFGHKPFHDIEAPIRVRRLIMNQFPSTAADPIFGELTQACWHGGYISIEAVYHEVVSLLEKHTVVEKHFENDTLFLDDIKAQCTTFLEMDSTTSTQYVCY
;
A
#
# COMPACT_ATOMS: atom_id res chain seq x y z
N MET A 1 33.36 4.62 -6.44
CA MET A 1 33.07 3.19 -6.12
C MET A 1 31.57 3.05 -6.15
N THR A 2 31.04 2.15 -6.96
CA THR A 2 29.61 1.80 -6.97
C THR A 2 29.26 1.12 -5.65
N ALA A 3 28.27 1.65 -4.95
CA ALA A 3 27.80 1.05 -3.71
C ALA A 3 27.24 -0.35 -3.97
N ARG A 4 27.72 -1.34 -3.25
CA ARG A 4 27.23 -2.70 -3.35
C ARG A 4 26.16 -2.94 -2.31
N LEU A 5 25.01 -3.40 -2.75
CA LEU A 5 23.89 -3.80 -1.87
C LEU A 5 24.14 -5.21 -1.34
N ARG A 6 23.87 -5.40 -0.05
CA ARG A 6 23.92 -6.72 0.58
C ARG A 6 22.62 -7.47 0.28
N MET A 7 22.76 -8.70 -0.18
CA MET A 7 21.63 -9.62 -0.36
C MET A 7 21.18 -10.15 1.00
N PRO A 8 19.86 -10.28 1.23
CA PRO A 8 19.33 -10.78 2.50
C PRO A 8 19.61 -12.26 2.71
N PHE A 9 19.65 -13.05 1.62
CA PHE A 9 19.90 -14.49 1.63
C PHE A 9 20.93 -14.85 0.56
N ARG A 10 21.66 -15.95 0.79
CA ARG A 10 22.69 -16.44 -0.15
C ARG A 10 22.08 -17.07 -1.40
N SER A 11 20.90 -17.66 -1.28
CA SER A 11 20.15 -18.27 -2.36
C SER A 11 19.53 -17.25 -3.34
N LEU A 12 19.46 -15.96 -2.98
CA LEU A 12 18.94 -14.92 -3.86
C LEU A 12 20.01 -14.31 -4.74
N SER A 13 19.63 -13.99 -5.97
CA SER A 13 20.44 -13.30 -6.97
C SER A 13 19.78 -12.00 -7.44
N ALA A 14 20.42 -11.28 -8.33
CA ALA A 14 19.84 -10.10 -8.97
C ALA A 14 18.54 -10.41 -9.74
N ASP A 15 18.37 -11.64 -10.23
CA ASP A 15 17.16 -12.05 -10.96
C ASP A 15 15.91 -12.13 -10.06
N ASN A 16 16.12 -12.28 -8.75
CA ASN A 16 15.02 -12.27 -7.78
C ASN A 16 14.57 -10.85 -7.41
N PHE A 17 15.36 -9.82 -7.75
CA PHE A 17 15.05 -8.43 -7.38
C PHE A 17 13.79 -7.93 -8.12
N ILE A 18 12.81 -7.40 -7.37
CA ILE A 18 11.59 -6.81 -7.92
C ILE A 18 11.67 -5.30 -7.90
N SER A 19 11.92 -4.72 -6.73
CA SER A 19 11.89 -3.26 -6.55
C SER A 19 12.67 -2.81 -5.32
N ARG A 20 12.95 -1.51 -5.28
CA ARG A 20 13.50 -0.83 -4.11
C ARG A 20 12.71 0.45 -3.85
N GLY A 21 12.27 0.61 -2.63
CA GLY A 21 11.60 1.81 -2.13
C GLY A 21 12.31 2.42 -0.92
N SER A 22 11.64 3.36 -0.26
CA SER A 22 12.17 4.04 0.93
C SER A 22 12.30 3.10 2.13
N ALA A 23 11.42 2.13 2.27
CA ALA A 23 11.44 1.13 3.35
C ALA A 23 12.45 0.00 3.11
N GLY A 24 12.85 -0.25 1.86
CA GLY A 24 13.78 -1.33 1.59
C GLY A 24 13.70 -1.92 0.18
N GLN A 25 14.09 -3.18 0.08
CA GLN A 25 14.14 -3.95 -1.14
C GLN A 25 13.12 -5.08 -1.10
N VAL A 26 12.56 -5.44 -2.25
CA VAL A 26 11.62 -6.54 -2.42
C VAL A 26 12.20 -7.56 -3.41
N PHE A 27 12.20 -8.83 -3.01
CA PHE A 27 12.69 -9.95 -3.79
C PHE A 27 11.59 -10.98 -4.02
N ALA A 28 11.52 -11.55 -5.22
CA ALA A 28 10.69 -12.71 -5.50
C ALA A 28 11.33 -13.96 -4.87
N ILE A 29 10.57 -14.67 -4.04
CA ILE A 29 10.97 -15.99 -3.54
C ILE A 29 10.44 -17.06 -4.50
N ASN A 30 9.18 -16.94 -4.90
CA ASN A 30 8.53 -17.77 -5.90
C ASN A 30 7.33 -17.03 -6.51
N GLU A 31 6.42 -17.76 -7.15
CA GLU A 31 5.22 -17.19 -7.79
C GLU A 31 4.22 -16.58 -6.79
N ASN A 32 4.21 -17.07 -5.53
CA ASN A 32 3.24 -16.67 -4.49
C ASN A 32 3.84 -15.84 -3.38
N VAL A 33 5.17 -15.77 -3.25
CA VAL A 33 5.86 -15.18 -2.10
C VAL A 33 6.89 -14.15 -2.54
N VAL A 34 6.86 -12.99 -1.88
CA VAL A 34 7.93 -11.99 -1.92
C VAL A 34 8.52 -11.80 -0.53
N PHE A 35 9.79 -11.39 -0.49
CA PHE A 35 10.50 -11.01 0.73
C PHE A 35 10.88 -9.55 0.69
N LYS A 36 10.42 -8.77 1.67
CA LYS A 36 10.77 -7.36 1.86
C LYS A 36 11.78 -7.24 2.99
N CYS A 37 12.91 -6.61 2.73
CA CYS A 37 14.00 -6.40 3.68
C CYS A 37 14.57 -4.99 3.60
N PRO A 38 15.29 -4.49 4.64
CA PRO A 38 15.85 -3.16 4.60
C PRO A 38 16.95 -3.06 3.53
N THR A 39 17.17 -1.85 3.04
CA THR A 39 18.31 -1.56 2.17
C THR A 39 19.58 -1.56 3.00
N ILE A 40 20.50 -2.49 2.74
CA ILE A 40 21.79 -2.59 3.42
C ILE A 40 22.90 -2.43 2.39
N PHE A 41 23.81 -1.49 2.62
CA PHE A 41 25.01 -1.29 1.78
C PHE A 41 26.24 -1.95 2.42
N GLU A 42 27.08 -2.57 1.59
CA GLU A 42 28.43 -2.98 1.97
C GLU A 42 29.35 -1.75 2.00
N ASN A 43 30.04 -1.49 3.11
CA ASN A 43 30.94 -0.32 3.27
C ASN A 43 30.25 1.03 2.96
N PRO A 44 29.17 1.40 3.68
CA PRO A 44 28.38 2.57 3.36
C PRO A 44 29.15 3.87 3.58
N VAL A 45 29.00 4.84 2.67
CA VAL A 45 29.35 6.24 2.94
C VAL A 45 28.26 6.86 3.82
N ARG A 46 28.55 8.05 4.39
CA ARG A 46 27.67 8.69 5.38
C ARG A 46 26.19 8.77 4.93
N ALA A 47 25.93 9.22 3.70
CA ALA A 47 24.57 9.31 3.16
C ALA A 47 23.87 7.94 3.09
N GLN A 48 24.61 6.90 2.69
CA GLN A 48 24.10 5.53 2.65
C GLN A 48 23.85 4.97 4.05
N ALA A 49 24.66 5.32 5.03
CA ALA A 49 24.46 4.92 6.42
C ALA A 49 23.17 5.53 7.00
N GLU A 50 22.84 6.77 6.65
CA GLU A 50 21.57 7.39 7.04
C GLU A 50 20.38 6.73 6.32
N GLU A 51 20.49 6.44 5.02
CA GLU A 51 19.48 5.71 4.27
C GLU A 51 19.23 4.31 4.86
N MET A 52 20.28 3.59 5.25
CA MET A 52 20.15 2.29 5.92
C MET A 52 19.36 2.39 7.22
N LYS A 53 19.68 3.39 8.08
CA LYS A 53 18.97 3.58 9.35
C LYS A 53 17.49 3.87 9.14
N GLU A 54 17.17 4.73 8.18
CA GLU A 54 15.80 5.08 7.85
C GLU A 54 15.05 3.86 7.30
N SER A 55 15.65 3.10 6.38
CA SER A 55 15.09 1.89 5.82
C SER A 55 14.82 0.82 6.91
N ILE A 56 15.77 0.62 7.84
CA ILE A 56 15.58 -0.30 8.96
C ILE A 56 14.41 0.15 9.84
N LYS A 57 14.36 1.44 10.21
CA LYS A 57 13.28 2.01 11.04
C LYS A 57 11.91 1.81 10.41
N LYS A 58 11.78 2.10 9.11
CA LYS A 58 10.54 1.94 8.36
C LYS A 58 10.10 0.47 8.31
N LEU A 59 11.02 -0.44 8.01
CA LEU A 59 10.71 -1.86 7.98
C LEU A 59 10.31 -2.41 9.36
N GLU A 60 10.94 -1.97 10.45
CA GLU A 60 10.53 -2.36 11.80
C GLU A 60 9.12 -1.87 12.14
N ASN A 61 8.75 -0.65 11.72
CA ASN A 61 7.37 -0.17 11.82
C ASN A 61 6.41 -1.06 11.03
N GLU A 62 6.73 -1.35 9.78
CA GLU A 62 5.92 -2.22 8.92
C GLU A 62 5.79 -3.64 9.51
N LYS A 63 6.85 -4.23 10.08
CA LYS A 63 6.81 -5.52 10.78
C LYS A 63 5.82 -5.50 11.95
N ALA A 64 5.86 -4.44 12.76
CA ALA A 64 4.95 -4.31 13.90
C ALA A 64 3.48 -4.27 13.46
N ILE A 65 3.17 -3.50 12.42
CA ILE A 65 1.82 -3.43 11.84
C ILE A 65 1.43 -4.77 11.19
N CYS A 66 2.34 -5.37 10.42
CA CYS A 66 2.13 -6.67 9.79
C CYS A 66 1.77 -7.75 10.82
N GLN A 67 2.46 -7.80 11.97
CA GLN A 67 2.16 -8.76 13.05
C GLN A 67 0.76 -8.55 13.67
N ILE A 68 0.26 -7.31 13.70
CA ILE A 68 -1.11 -7.02 14.13
C ILE A 68 -2.09 -7.53 13.08
N LEU A 69 -1.86 -7.21 11.80
CA LEU A 69 -2.71 -7.60 10.69
C LEU A 69 -2.75 -9.11 10.46
N MET A 70 -1.66 -9.83 10.71
CA MET A 70 -1.65 -11.30 10.68
C MET A 70 -2.60 -11.93 11.71
N LYS A 71 -2.82 -11.26 12.86
CA LYS A 71 -3.76 -11.69 13.91
C LYS A 71 -5.17 -11.16 13.69
N ARG A 72 -5.31 -10.09 12.95
CA ARG A 72 -6.53 -9.35 12.65
C ARG A 72 -6.69 -9.23 11.13
N TRP A 73 -6.87 -10.38 10.50
CA TRP A 73 -6.89 -10.49 9.05
C TRP A 73 -8.06 -9.72 8.40
N HIS A 74 -7.80 -9.20 7.18
CA HIS A 74 -8.79 -8.57 6.33
C HIS A 74 -8.52 -8.94 4.86
N PRO A 75 -9.52 -9.31 4.03
CA PRO A 75 -9.32 -9.82 2.67
C PRO A 75 -8.64 -8.81 1.74
N ASN A 76 -8.89 -7.52 1.95
CA ASN A 76 -8.35 -6.44 1.11
C ASN A 76 -7.09 -5.79 1.70
N ILE A 77 -6.32 -6.54 2.47
CA ILE A 77 -4.99 -6.16 2.97
C ILE A 77 -3.99 -7.22 2.51
N VAL A 78 -2.81 -6.79 2.05
CA VAL A 78 -1.73 -7.71 1.67
C VAL A 78 -1.37 -8.59 2.86
N CYS A 79 -1.45 -9.90 2.66
CA CYS A 79 -1.22 -10.86 3.72
C CYS A 79 0.26 -10.94 4.08
N GLY A 80 0.59 -10.65 5.35
CA GLY A 80 1.86 -11.04 5.96
C GLY A 80 1.87 -12.54 6.21
N LEU A 81 2.92 -13.23 5.77
CA LEU A 81 3.08 -14.66 5.90
C LEU A 81 3.97 -15.02 7.10
N LEU A 82 5.13 -14.35 7.20
CA LEU A 82 6.10 -14.58 8.25
C LEU A 82 6.99 -13.34 8.44
N CYS A 83 7.18 -12.92 9.69
CA CYS A 83 8.15 -11.90 10.07
C CYS A 83 9.38 -12.56 10.70
N ILE A 84 10.56 -12.21 10.20
CA ILE A 84 11.87 -12.66 10.73
C ILE A 84 12.75 -11.44 11.02
N PRO A 85 13.89 -11.57 11.71
CA PRO A 85 14.78 -10.44 11.97
C PRO A 85 15.18 -9.69 10.69
N GLU A 86 15.44 -10.39 9.61
CA GLU A 86 15.92 -9.84 8.33
C GLU A 86 14.84 -9.13 7.52
N GLY A 87 13.54 -9.43 7.74
CA GLY A 87 12.46 -8.85 6.93
C GLY A 87 11.08 -9.49 7.12
N ILE A 88 10.27 -9.34 6.08
CA ILE A 88 8.88 -9.81 6.04
C ILE A 88 8.65 -10.64 4.78
N PHE A 89 8.13 -11.85 4.92
CA PHE A 89 7.53 -12.58 3.81
C PHE A 89 6.09 -12.14 3.64
N LEU A 90 5.74 -11.75 2.41
CA LEU A 90 4.42 -11.26 2.03
C LEU A 90 3.86 -12.09 0.88
N HIS A 91 2.54 -12.22 0.81
CA HIS A 91 1.88 -12.77 -0.35
C HIS A 91 2.10 -11.86 -1.57
N ARG A 92 2.64 -12.44 -2.65
CA ARG A 92 2.97 -11.72 -3.89
C ARG A 92 1.69 -11.24 -4.56
N GLN A 93 1.72 -10.01 -5.04
CA GLN A 93 0.67 -9.41 -5.85
C GLN A 93 1.19 -9.23 -7.28
N GLU A 94 0.31 -9.10 -8.26
CA GLU A 94 0.70 -9.01 -9.67
C GLU A 94 1.27 -7.66 -10.03
N MET A 95 0.59 -6.58 -9.64
CA MET A 95 1.02 -5.21 -9.91
C MET A 95 0.40 -4.23 -8.94
N THR A 96 0.83 -2.97 -8.99
CA THR A 96 0.17 -1.87 -8.28
C THR A 96 -0.88 -1.20 -9.17
N LEU A 97 -1.84 -0.52 -8.54
CA LEU A 97 -2.80 0.32 -9.26
C LEU A 97 -2.09 1.43 -10.03
N GLU A 98 -0.98 1.98 -9.51
CA GLU A 98 -0.14 2.95 -10.22
C GLU A 98 0.38 2.37 -11.55
N THR A 99 0.95 1.17 -11.53
CA THR A 99 1.40 0.48 -12.74
C THR A 99 0.27 0.23 -13.73
N CYS A 100 -0.91 -0.15 -13.24
CA CYS A 100 -2.11 -0.33 -14.07
C CYS A 100 -2.50 0.98 -14.80
N ILE A 101 -2.45 2.11 -14.09
CA ILE A 101 -2.75 3.43 -14.64
C ILE A 101 -1.69 3.87 -15.64
N GLU A 102 -0.41 3.77 -15.29
CA GLU A 102 0.71 4.14 -16.16
C GLU A 102 0.73 3.38 -17.49
N ARG A 103 0.32 2.10 -17.47
CA ARG A 103 0.17 1.30 -18.68
C ARG A 103 -1.14 1.57 -19.44
N SER A 104 -1.90 2.59 -19.04
CA SER A 104 -3.21 2.94 -19.62
C SER A 104 -4.22 1.80 -19.59
N GLN A 105 -4.04 0.83 -18.70
CA GLN A 105 -4.92 -0.34 -18.56
C GLN A 105 -6.23 0.01 -17.84
N ILE A 106 -6.24 1.09 -17.06
CA ILE A 106 -7.42 1.49 -16.26
C ILE A 106 -8.66 1.76 -17.13
N SER A 107 -8.49 2.25 -18.36
CA SER A 107 -9.61 2.50 -19.29
C SER A 107 -10.26 1.21 -19.80
N ALA A 108 -9.56 0.09 -19.72
CA ALA A 108 -10.09 -1.22 -20.08
C ALA A 108 -10.83 -1.90 -18.91
N ILE A 109 -10.68 -1.36 -17.69
CA ILE A 109 -11.33 -1.89 -16.49
C ILE A 109 -12.81 -1.46 -16.47
N SER A 110 -13.70 -2.43 -16.28
CA SER A 110 -15.13 -2.17 -16.23
C SER A 110 -15.51 -1.26 -15.08
N ALA A 111 -16.59 -0.48 -15.24
CA ALA A 111 -17.11 0.38 -14.18
C ALA A 111 -17.41 -0.43 -12.91
N SER A 112 -17.99 -1.61 -13.02
CA SER A 112 -18.29 -2.50 -11.89
C SER A 112 -17.04 -2.99 -11.16
N THR A 113 -15.95 -3.26 -11.87
CA THR A 113 -14.65 -3.60 -11.26
C THR A 113 -14.07 -2.39 -10.50
N GLN A 114 -14.12 -1.20 -11.08
CA GLN A 114 -13.68 0.04 -10.40
C GLN A 114 -14.50 0.31 -9.13
N GLU A 115 -15.81 0.11 -9.18
CA GLU A 115 -16.73 0.23 -8.04
C GLU A 115 -16.39 -0.75 -6.92
N ARG A 116 -16.14 -2.02 -7.29
CA ARG A 116 -15.67 -3.04 -6.35
C ARG A 116 -14.33 -2.66 -5.72
N TRP A 117 -13.37 -2.16 -6.49
CA TRP A 117 -12.08 -1.70 -5.96
C TRP A 117 -12.25 -0.58 -4.93
N ILE A 118 -13.10 0.42 -5.22
CA ILE A 118 -13.37 1.52 -4.30
C ILE A 118 -13.97 0.98 -2.99
N GLN A 119 -14.92 0.05 -3.06
CA GLN A 119 -15.48 -0.59 -1.90
C GLN A 119 -14.42 -1.36 -1.09
N GLN A 120 -13.56 -2.12 -1.76
CA GLN A 120 -12.52 -2.93 -1.14
C GLN A 120 -11.45 -2.07 -0.45
N ILE A 121 -10.98 -0.99 -1.10
CA ILE A 121 -10.02 -0.03 -0.53
C ILE A 121 -10.62 0.63 0.71
N THR A 122 -11.86 1.11 0.60
CA THR A 122 -12.53 1.80 1.70
C THR A 122 -12.77 0.87 2.87
N SER A 123 -13.15 -0.40 2.63
CA SER A 123 -13.31 -1.44 3.65
C SER A 123 -11.99 -1.73 4.38
N ALA A 124 -10.90 -1.90 3.64
CA ALA A 124 -9.58 -2.13 4.24
C ALA A 124 -9.11 -0.93 5.07
N LEU A 125 -9.34 0.29 4.58
CA LEU A 125 -8.97 1.51 5.30
C LEU A 125 -9.80 1.70 6.58
N ALA A 126 -11.11 1.40 6.53
CA ALA A 126 -11.98 1.39 7.72
C ALA A 126 -11.51 0.35 8.75
N TRP A 127 -11.03 -0.81 8.30
CA TRP A 127 -10.44 -1.81 9.19
C TRP A 127 -9.17 -1.31 9.90
N ILE A 128 -8.26 -0.64 9.17
CA ILE A 128 -7.07 0.00 9.76
C ILE A 128 -7.47 1.04 10.82
N GLU A 129 -8.47 1.87 10.51
CA GLU A 129 -9.03 2.85 11.46
C GLU A 129 -9.61 2.17 12.70
N HIS A 130 -10.38 1.09 12.53
CA HIS A 130 -10.94 0.29 13.63
C HIS A 130 -9.85 -0.29 14.56
N LEU A 131 -8.69 -0.64 14.02
CA LEU A 131 -7.54 -1.08 14.80
C LEU A 131 -6.81 0.06 15.52
N GLY A 132 -7.23 1.32 15.33
CA GLY A 132 -6.66 2.50 15.97
C GLY A 132 -5.50 3.14 15.21
N TYR A 133 -5.32 2.81 13.94
CA TYR A 133 -4.25 3.30 13.08
C TYR A 133 -4.78 4.13 11.91
N ALA A 134 -3.87 4.84 11.25
CA ALA A 134 -4.03 5.41 9.92
C ALA A 134 -2.97 4.81 9.00
N HIS A 135 -3.30 4.54 7.75
CA HIS A 135 -2.34 4.03 6.76
C HIS A 135 -1.18 4.99 6.56
N GLY A 136 -1.48 6.29 6.46
CA GLY A 136 -0.50 7.36 6.45
C GLY A 136 0.17 7.64 5.10
N ASP A 137 0.05 6.73 4.11
CA ASP A 137 0.53 6.92 2.74
C ASP A 137 -0.36 6.19 1.73
N LEU A 138 -1.69 6.38 1.83
CA LEU A 138 -2.61 5.78 0.86
C LEU A 138 -2.48 6.47 -0.50
N ARG A 139 -2.02 5.71 -1.50
CA ARG A 139 -1.84 6.15 -2.89
C ARG A 139 -1.83 4.94 -3.84
N PRO A 140 -1.98 5.14 -5.17
CA PRO A 140 -2.05 4.02 -6.12
C PRO A 140 -0.85 3.07 -6.11
N ALA A 141 0.34 3.53 -5.75
CA ALA A 141 1.53 2.68 -5.60
C ALA A 141 1.42 1.68 -4.44
N ASN A 142 0.58 1.96 -3.43
CA ASN A 142 0.37 1.14 -2.23
C ASN A 142 -0.95 0.35 -2.27
N ILE A 143 -1.64 0.39 -3.40
CA ILE A 143 -2.83 -0.42 -3.72
C ILE A 143 -2.40 -1.48 -4.73
N PHE A 144 -2.48 -2.74 -4.34
CA PHE A 144 -2.02 -3.87 -5.14
C PHE A 144 -3.20 -4.60 -5.77
N LEU A 145 -3.00 -5.08 -7.01
CA LEU A 145 -3.96 -5.89 -7.75
C LEU A 145 -3.53 -7.36 -7.69
N GLY A 146 -4.46 -8.22 -7.36
CA GLY A 146 -4.31 -9.67 -7.40
C GLY A 146 -4.78 -10.28 -8.72
N SER A 147 -4.59 -11.60 -8.87
CA SER A 147 -4.92 -12.36 -10.08
C SER A 147 -6.42 -12.37 -10.47
N MET A 148 -7.31 -12.05 -9.51
CA MET A 148 -8.76 -12.02 -9.72
C MET A 148 -9.34 -10.60 -9.74
N GLU A 149 -8.52 -9.62 -10.12
CA GLU A 149 -8.91 -8.20 -10.14
C GLU A 149 -9.36 -7.67 -8.78
N GLU A 150 -8.91 -8.29 -7.70
CA GLU A 150 -9.12 -7.81 -6.35
C GLU A 150 -8.02 -6.81 -5.98
N VAL A 151 -8.38 -5.84 -5.13
CA VAL A 151 -7.38 -4.92 -4.57
C VAL A 151 -7.05 -5.24 -3.13
N ARG A 152 -5.79 -5.01 -2.77
CA ARG A 152 -5.29 -5.11 -1.41
C ARG A 152 -4.42 -3.92 -1.07
N LEU A 153 -4.64 -3.33 0.11
CA LEU A 153 -3.74 -2.32 0.66
C LEU A 153 -2.47 -2.99 1.16
N GLY A 154 -1.33 -2.35 0.93
CA GLY A 154 -0.03 -2.78 1.45
C GLY A 154 0.91 -1.60 1.63
N ASP A 155 2.17 -1.87 1.97
CA ASP A 155 3.19 -0.88 2.29
C ASP A 155 2.84 -0.05 3.53
N PHE A 156 2.87 -0.72 4.69
CA PHE A 156 2.49 -0.14 5.99
C PHE A 156 3.66 0.54 6.72
N ASP A 157 4.72 0.92 6.03
CA ASP A 157 5.91 1.54 6.62
C ASP A 157 5.63 2.94 7.21
N ALA A 158 4.65 3.65 6.65
CA ALA A 158 4.19 4.97 7.09
C ALA A 158 3.01 4.93 8.07
N THR A 159 2.52 3.74 8.41
CA THR A 159 1.36 3.57 9.30
C THR A 159 1.68 4.01 10.72
N VAL A 160 0.82 4.87 11.27
CA VAL A 160 0.95 5.43 12.61
C VAL A 160 -0.37 5.33 13.37
N LYS A 161 -0.34 5.50 14.70
CA LYS A 161 -1.58 5.55 15.49
C LYS A 161 -2.38 6.83 15.19
N ARG A 162 -3.68 6.73 15.31
CA ARG A 162 -4.56 7.91 15.21
C ARG A 162 -4.11 8.97 16.21
N GLY A 163 -4.04 10.22 15.73
CA GLY A 163 -3.59 11.37 16.52
C GLY A 163 -2.08 11.59 16.54
N GLU A 164 -1.29 10.71 15.96
CA GLU A 164 0.15 10.91 15.78
C GLU A 164 0.46 11.73 14.51
N GLN A 165 1.69 12.25 14.42
CA GLN A 165 2.16 12.97 13.25
C GLN A 165 2.36 12.00 12.08
N LEU A 166 1.89 12.39 10.90
CA LEU A 166 2.20 11.66 9.67
C LEU A 166 3.70 11.78 9.34
N VAL A 167 4.28 10.71 8.83
CA VAL A 167 5.71 10.61 8.52
C VAL A 167 6.02 10.75 7.03
N VAL A 168 4.99 10.76 6.19
CA VAL A 168 5.08 10.89 4.74
C VAL A 168 4.03 11.87 4.23
N ALA A 169 4.37 12.62 3.17
CA ALA A 169 3.47 13.51 2.46
C ALA A 169 3.61 13.29 0.96
N SER A 170 2.82 12.36 0.41
CA SER A 170 2.85 11.98 -1.01
C SER A 170 1.84 12.80 -1.82
N GLU A 171 2.30 13.81 -2.55
CA GLU A 171 1.48 14.65 -3.42
C GLU A 171 0.97 13.85 -4.66
N PRO A 172 -0.29 13.96 -5.07
CA PRO A 172 -1.42 14.72 -4.53
C PRO A 172 -2.33 13.94 -3.57
N PHE A 173 -1.81 12.94 -2.89
CA PHE A 173 -2.56 12.02 -2.03
C PHE A 173 -2.49 12.38 -0.53
N CYS A 174 -1.72 13.40 -0.16
CA CYS A 174 -1.65 13.88 1.21
C CYS A 174 -2.28 15.28 1.32
N LYS A 175 -3.15 15.45 2.32
CA LYS A 175 -3.64 16.78 2.70
C LYS A 175 -2.51 17.55 3.37
N MET A 176 -2.37 18.84 3.01
CA MET A 176 -1.43 19.75 3.65
C MET A 176 -2.15 21.06 3.97
N ASP A 177 -1.63 21.80 4.93
CA ASP A 177 -2.04 23.16 5.24
C ASP A 177 -1.15 24.21 4.52
N GLU A 178 -1.32 25.49 4.87
CA GLU A 178 -0.59 26.60 4.25
C GLU A 178 0.92 26.59 4.59
N ASP A 179 1.31 25.92 5.66
CA ASP A 179 2.70 25.74 6.09
C ASP A 179 3.33 24.46 5.50
N PHE A 180 2.61 23.75 4.63
CA PHE A 180 2.97 22.47 4.02
C PHE A 180 3.07 21.33 5.04
N GLU A 181 2.40 21.45 6.18
CA GLU A 181 2.34 20.42 7.18
C GLU A 181 1.08 19.56 7.00
N PRO A 182 1.19 18.23 7.10
CA PRO A 182 0.03 17.37 7.09
C PRO A 182 -0.73 17.44 8.43
N PRO A 183 -2.06 17.19 8.43
CA PRO A 183 -2.81 17.04 9.67
C PRO A 183 -2.31 15.83 10.45
N LEU A 184 -2.71 15.75 11.72
CA LEU A 184 -2.51 14.51 12.49
C LEU A 184 -3.24 13.33 11.83
N ALA A 185 -2.63 12.15 11.95
CA ALA A 185 -3.15 10.90 11.41
C ALA A 185 -4.58 10.61 11.90
N GLY A 186 -5.49 10.37 10.98
CA GLY A 186 -6.88 10.10 11.32
C GLY A 186 -7.85 10.28 10.15
N PRO A 187 -9.15 10.41 10.43
CA PRO A 187 -10.17 10.45 9.38
C PRO A 187 -9.93 11.55 8.34
N LEU A 188 -9.45 12.73 8.77
CA LEU A 188 -9.22 13.87 7.87
C LEU A 188 -8.11 13.60 6.86
N SER A 189 -6.98 13.01 7.29
CA SER A 189 -5.88 12.66 6.40
C SER A 189 -6.26 11.52 5.47
N GLU A 190 -6.88 10.48 6.02
CA GLU A 190 -7.18 9.25 5.29
C GLU A 190 -8.27 9.44 4.22
N GLN A 191 -9.35 10.19 4.53
CA GLN A 191 -10.39 10.44 3.54
C GLN A 191 -9.92 11.36 2.40
N PHE A 192 -8.95 12.27 2.64
CA PHE A 192 -8.34 13.06 1.58
C PHE A 192 -7.55 12.17 0.61
N SER A 193 -6.72 11.27 1.15
CA SER A 193 -5.96 10.30 0.36
C SER A 193 -6.88 9.36 -0.41
N LEU A 194 -7.94 8.87 0.24
CA LEU A 194 -8.97 8.01 -0.35
C LEU A 194 -9.68 8.73 -1.52
N ALA A 195 -10.11 9.98 -1.33
CA ALA A 195 -10.75 10.78 -2.38
C ALA A 195 -9.85 10.92 -3.62
N SER A 196 -8.55 11.18 -3.41
CA SER A 196 -7.58 11.27 -4.49
C SER A 196 -7.38 9.92 -5.21
N CYS A 197 -7.46 8.80 -4.48
CA CYS A 197 -7.43 7.46 -5.07
C CYS A 197 -8.72 7.14 -5.83
N ILE A 198 -9.91 7.46 -5.28
CA ILE A 198 -11.20 7.28 -5.98
C ILE A 198 -11.20 8.07 -7.28
N TYR A 199 -10.81 9.36 -7.22
CA TYR A 199 -10.69 10.19 -8.43
C TYR A 199 -9.76 9.53 -9.44
N THR A 200 -8.61 9.03 -9.01
CA THR A 200 -7.62 8.41 -9.88
C THR A 200 -8.15 7.14 -10.55
N ILE A 201 -8.91 6.32 -9.84
CA ILE A 201 -9.57 5.12 -10.39
C ILE A 201 -10.63 5.51 -11.42
N ARG A 202 -11.49 6.48 -11.11
CA ARG A 202 -12.64 6.86 -11.95
C ARG A 202 -12.26 7.68 -13.18
N PHE A 203 -11.22 8.50 -13.09
CA PHE A 203 -10.80 9.39 -14.18
C PHE A 203 -9.54 8.90 -14.90
N GLY A 204 -8.87 7.87 -14.41
CA GLY A 204 -7.69 7.27 -15.04
C GLY A 204 -6.40 8.08 -14.84
N HIS A 205 -6.40 9.12 -14.04
CA HIS A 205 -5.24 9.96 -13.75
C HIS A 205 -5.38 10.65 -12.39
N LYS A 206 -4.25 11.02 -11.79
CA LYS A 206 -4.23 11.73 -10.50
C LYS A 206 -4.89 13.13 -10.61
N PRO A 207 -5.41 13.67 -9.49
CA PRO A 207 -5.93 15.04 -9.44
C PRO A 207 -4.95 16.05 -10.04
N PHE A 208 -5.43 16.90 -10.95
CA PHE A 208 -4.62 17.92 -11.65
C PHE A 208 -3.35 17.36 -12.30
N HIS A 209 -3.46 16.21 -12.98
CA HIS A 209 -2.33 15.55 -13.65
C HIS A 209 -1.64 16.41 -14.73
N ASP A 210 -2.38 17.35 -15.31
CA ASP A 210 -1.97 18.30 -16.35
C ASP A 210 -1.34 19.58 -15.81
N ILE A 211 -1.21 19.71 -14.48
CA ILE A 211 -0.68 20.91 -13.80
C ILE A 211 0.63 20.54 -13.09
N GLU A 212 1.61 21.47 -13.16
CA GLU A 212 2.89 21.31 -12.46
C GLU A 212 2.71 21.16 -10.93
N ALA A 213 3.57 20.35 -10.32
CA ALA A 213 3.47 19.97 -8.91
C ALA A 213 3.33 21.19 -7.95
N PRO A 214 4.10 22.27 -8.04
CA PRO A 214 3.97 23.39 -7.11
C PRO A 214 2.59 24.11 -7.20
N ILE A 215 2.03 24.19 -8.42
CA ILE A 215 0.72 24.82 -8.64
C ILE A 215 -0.39 23.88 -8.13
N ARG A 216 -0.26 22.58 -8.41
CA ARG A 216 -1.19 21.54 -7.94
C ARG A 216 -1.28 21.52 -6.42
N VAL A 217 -0.14 21.46 -5.72
CA VAL A 217 -0.08 21.50 -4.25
C VAL A 217 -0.79 22.74 -3.70
N ARG A 218 -0.50 23.93 -4.25
CA ARG A 218 -1.15 25.17 -3.82
C ARG A 218 -2.67 25.13 -3.99
N ARG A 219 -3.18 24.58 -5.11
CA ARG A 219 -4.62 24.42 -5.32
C ARG A 219 -5.25 23.51 -4.27
N LEU A 220 -4.62 22.36 -3.98
CA LEU A 220 -5.10 21.40 -2.99
C LEU A 220 -5.13 22.00 -1.58
N ILE A 221 -4.09 22.76 -1.18
CA ILE A 221 -4.03 23.51 0.07
C ILE A 221 -5.19 24.50 0.18
N MET A 222 -5.49 25.20 -0.91
CA MET A 222 -6.60 26.16 -0.99
C MET A 222 -7.98 25.47 -1.10
N ASN A 223 -8.08 24.16 -0.93
CA ASN A 223 -9.28 23.34 -1.11
C ASN A 223 -9.93 23.52 -2.51
N GLN A 224 -9.12 23.76 -3.51
CA GLN A 224 -9.55 23.73 -4.92
C GLN A 224 -9.31 22.32 -5.46
N PHE A 225 -10.38 21.65 -5.85
CA PHE A 225 -10.31 20.26 -6.35
C PHE A 225 -10.81 20.20 -7.79
N PRO A 226 -10.38 19.18 -8.58
CA PRO A 226 -10.92 19.00 -9.91
C PRO A 226 -12.40 18.63 -9.85
N SER A 227 -13.12 18.92 -10.95
CA SER A 227 -14.53 18.55 -11.05
C SER A 227 -14.70 17.02 -11.03
N THR A 228 -15.68 16.56 -10.29
CA THR A 228 -16.10 15.15 -10.22
C THR A 228 -17.47 14.93 -10.85
N ALA A 229 -18.04 15.93 -11.51
CA ALA A 229 -19.40 15.91 -12.06
C ALA A 229 -19.62 14.84 -13.14
N ALA A 230 -18.54 14.33 -13.76
CA ALA A 230 -18.63 13.23 -14.73
C ALA A 230 -18.76 11.83 -14.07
N ASP A 231 -18.59 11.72 -12.76
CA ASP A 231 -18.83 10.48 -12.00
C ASP A 231 -20.15 10.59 -11.23
N PRO A 232 -21.24 9.99 -11.73
CA PRO A 232 -22.56 10.10 -11.09
C PRO A 232 -22.68 9.27 -9.81
N ILE A 233 -21.75 8.34 -9.54
CA ILE A 233 -21.82 7.45 -8.39
C ILE A 233 -21.01 8.01 -7.23
N PHE A 234 -19.71 8.26 -7.43
CA PHE A 234 -18.78 8.64 -6.36
C PHE A 234 -18.38 10.12 -6.40
N GLY A 235 -18.88 10.93 -7.38
CA GLY A 235 -18.46 12.30 -7.53
C GLY A 235 -18.70 13.15 -6.28
N GLU A 236 -19.90 13.09 -5.69
CA GLU A 236 -20.24 13.83 -4.47
C GLU A 236 -19.46 13.31 -3.25
N LEU A 237 -19.34 11.97 -3.10
CA LEU A 237 -18.56 11.35 -2.04
C LEU A 237 -17.09 11.78 -2.12
N THR A 238 -16.50 11.81 -3.31
CA THR A 238 -15.11 12.24 -3.54
C THR A 238 -14.90 13.68 -3.09
N GLN A 239 -15.81 14.60 -3.46
CA GLN A 239 -15.75 15.99 -3.00
C GLN A 239 -15.91 16.09 -1.48
N ALA A 240 -16.87 15.39 -0.90
CA ALA A 240 -17.07 15.38 0.56
C ALA A 240 -15.82 14.88 1.30
N CYS A 241 -15.18 13.81 0.81
CA CYS A 241 -13.95 13.28 1.40
C CYS A 241 -12.78 14.27 1.32
N TRP A 242 -12.56 14.96 0.21
CA TRP A 242 -11.52 16.00 0.11
C TRP A 242 -11.71 17.12 1.12
N HIS A 243 -12.98 17.47 1.42
CA HIS A 243 -13.33 18.51 2.40
C HIS A 243 -13.39 18.00 3.85
N GLY A 244 -13.13 16.70 4.08
CA GLY A 244 -13.21 16.13 5.43
C GLY A 244 -14.63 16.00 5.96
N GLY A 245 -15.59 15.71 5.08
CA GLY A 245 -17.02 15.70 5.38
C GLY A 245 -17.49 14.54 6.26
N TYR A 246 -16.67 13.54 6.52
CA TYR A 246 -17.03 12.37 7.31
C TYR A 246 -16.29 12.34 8.64
N ILE A 247 -16.94 11.81 9.67
CA ILE A 247 -16.38 11.70 11.03
C ILE A 247 -15.40 10.51 11.18
N SER A 248 -15.49 9.54 10.28
CA SER A 248 -14.65 8.33 10.28
C SER A 248 -14.57 7.73 8.86
N ILE A 249 -13.60 6.86 8.63
CA ILE A 249 -13.54 6.08 7.38
C ILE A 249 -14.65 5.02 7.36
N GLU A 250 -15.06 4.51 8.50
CA GLU A 250 -16.22 3.63 8.60
C GLU A 250 -17.48 4.31 8.04
N ALA A 251 -17.70 5.61 8.33
CA ALA A 251 -18.81 6.37 7.77
C ALA A 251 -18.72 6.50 6.24
N VAL A 252 -17.50 6.70 5.70
CA VAL A 252 -17.27 6.69 4.24
C VAL A 252 -17.59 5.32 3.65
N TYR A 253 -17.17 4.24 4.30
CA TYR A 253 -17.46 2.87 3.84
C TYR A 253 -18.98 2.59 3.77
N HIS A 254 -19.72 2.99 4.77
CA HIS A 254 -21.19 2.84 4.77
C HIS A 254 -21.83 3.63 3.61
N GLU A 255 -21.36 4.82 3.33
CA GLU A 255 -21.85 5.60 2.18
C GLU A 255 -21.50 4.92 0.85
N VAL A 256 -20.27 4.42 0.67
CA VAL A 256 -19.88 3.64 -0.51
C VAL A 256 -20.81 2.44 -0.72
N VAL A 257 -21.08 1.66 0.33
CA VAL A 257 -22.00 0.51 0.25
C VAL A 257 -23.40 0.97 -0.15
N SER A 258 -23.93 2.02 0.47
CA SER A 258 -25.25 2.57 0.16
C SER A 258 -25.37 3.05 -1.31
N LEU A 259 -24.32 3.67 -1.84
CA LEU A 259 -24.28 4.09 -3.25
C LEU A 259 -24.30 2.89 -4.19
N LEU A 260 -23.55 1.84 -3.90
CA LEU A 260 -23.50 0.64 -4.71
C LEU A 260 -24.78 -0.16 -4.66
N GLU A 261 -25.43 -0.30 -3.51
CA GLU A 261 -26.72 -0.98 -3.38
C GLU A 261 -27.83 -0.32 -4.22
N LYS A 262 -27.76 0.99 -4.42
CA LYS A 262 -28.71 1.74 -5.28
C LYS A 262 -28.47 1.50 -6.77
N HIS A 263 -27.26 1.08 -7.16
CA HIS A 263 -26.82 1.00 -8.56
C HIS A 263 -26.51 -0.40 -9.05
N THR A 264 -26.29 -1.38 -8.15
CA THR A 264 -25.81 -2.72 -8.55
C THR A 264 -26.44 -3.82 -7.68
N VAL A 265 -26.75 -4.99 -8.31
CA VAL A 265 -27.08 -6.22 -7.58
C VAL A 265 -25.76 -6.80 -7.06
N VAL A 266 -25.57 -6.77 -5.75
CA VAL A 266 -24.34 -7.22 -5.09
C VAL A 266 -24.20 -8.74 -5.19
N GLU A 267 -23.19 -9.22 -5.90
CA GLU A 267 -22.72 -10.61 -5.77
C GLU A 267 -21.75 -10.70 -4.56
N LYS A 268 -22.18 -11.48 -3.56
CA LYS A 268 -21.34 -11.81 -2.40
C LYS A 268 -20.57 -13.08 -2.69
N HIS A 269 -19.24 -13.00 -2.85
CA HIS A 269 -18.37 -14.17 -2.67
C HIS A 269 -17.00 -13.74 -2.12
N PHE A 270 -16.77 -14.10 -0.86
CA PHE A 270 -15.42 -14.25 -0.32
C PHE A 270 -15.38 -15.61 0.37
N GLU A 271 -14.83 -16.60 -0.31
CA GLU A 271 -14.41 -17.83 0.34
C GLU A 271 -13.06 -17.57 1.04
N ASN A 272 -13.03 -17.83 2.35
CA ASN A 272 -11.82 -17.81 3.16
C ASN A 272 -10.95 -19.00 2.75
N ASP A 273 -9.94 -18.75 1.95
CA ASP A 273 -8.97 -19.78 1.56
C ASP A 273 -7.84 -19.88 2.60
N THR A 274 -8.22 -20.19 3.86
CA THR A 274 -7.26 -20.38 4.96
C THR A 274 -6.27 -21.51 4.66
N LEU A 275 -6.70 -22.57 3.99
CA LEU A 275 -5.84 -23.69 3.57
C LEU A 275 -4.77 -23.23 2.57
N PHE A 276 -5.11 -22.36 1.64
CA PHE A 276 -4.17 -21.78 0.68
C PHE A 276 -3.10 -20.93 1.36
N LEU A 277 -3.48 -20.11 2.35
CA LEU A 277 -2.53 -19.29 3.11
C LEU A 277 -1.58 -20.12 3.96
N ASP A 278 -2.03 -21.23 4.54
CA ASP A 278 -1.19 -22.12 5.35
C ASP A 278 -0.16 -22.87 4.47
N ASP A 279 -0.54 -23.26 3.25
CA ASP A 279 0.38 -23.83 2.28
C ASP A 279 1.46 -22.82 1.86
N ILE A 280 1.08 -21.58 1.57
CA ILE A 280 2.05 -20.52 1.22
C ILE A 280 2.98 -20.20 2.40
N LYS A 281 2.50 -20.19 3.64
CA LYS A 281 3.35 -20.02 4.83
C LYS A 281 4.38 -21.13 4.97
N ALA A 282 4.00 -22.38 4.68
CA ALA A 282 4.93 -23.50 4.68
C ALA A 282 6.06 -23.31 3.64
N GLN A 283 5.79 -22.70 2.50
CA GLN A 283 6.80 -22.36 1.49
C GLN A 283 7.88 -21.39 2.04
N CYS A 284 7.50 -20.44 2.91
CA CYS A 284 8.46 -19.54 3.54
C CYS A 284 9.45 -20.31 4.47
N THR A 285 8.93 -21.24 5.24
CA THR A 285 9.75 -22.09 6.13
C THR A 285 10.71 -22.96 5.33
N THR A 286 10.21 -23.61 4.27
CA THR A 286 11.02 -24.43 3.37
C THR A 286 12.16 -23.63 2.73
N PHE A 287 11.87 -22.40 2.29
CA PHE A 287 12.91 -21.51 1.73
C PHE A 287 14.03 -21.23 2.76
N LEU A 288 13.67 -20.91 4.01
CA LEU A 288 14.64 -20.62 5.06
C LEU A 288 15.49 -21.85 5.42
N GLU A 289 14.93 -23.04 5.43
CA GLU A 289 15.63 -24.29 5.65
C GLU A 289 16.66 -24.56 4.52
N MET A 290 16.26 -24.35 3.27
CA MET A 290 17.15 -24.51 2.12
C MET A 290 18.32 -23.51 2.14
N ASP A 291 18.06 -22.24 2.46
CA ASP A 291 19.11 -21.22 2.55
C ASP A 291 20.11 -21.53 3.68
N SER A 292 19.64 -22.03 4.81
CA SER A 292 20.49 -22.43 5.95
C SER A 292 21.37 -23.64 5.64
N THR A 293 20.87 -24.64 4.91
CA THR A 293 21.62 -25.84 4.51
C THR A 293 22.68 -25.54 3.46
N THR A 294 22.46 -24.57 2.57
CA THR A 294 23.46 -24.10 1.60
C THR A 294 24.68 -23.48 2.30
N SER A 295 24.54 -23.03 3.56
CA SER A 295 25.62 -22.49 4.37
C SER A 295 26.65 -23.54 4.84
N THR A 296 26.29 -24.83 4.88
CA THR A 296 27.11 -25.91 5.42
C THR A 296 28.03 -26.55 4.37
N GLN A 297 27.80 -26.33 3.08
CA GLN A 297 28.59 -26.95 1.99
C GLN A 297 29.83 -26.17 1.55
N TYR A 298 30.08 -24.95 2.07
CA TYR A 298 31.24 -24.13 1.68
C TYR A 298 32.30 -23.95 2.78
N VAL A 299 32.32 -24.82 3.80
CA VAL A 299 33.38 -24.84 4.81
C VAL A 299 34.18 -26.13 4.67
N CYS A 300 34.68 -26.47 3.49
CA CYS A 300 35.74 -27.42 3.28
C CYS A 300 36.35 -27.16 1.90
N TYR A 301 37.38 -26.27 1.85
CA TYR A 301 38.65 -26.46 1.11
C TYR A 301 39.51 -25.22 1.34
#